data_074c30b95f4e3c4c5b893ecad1349fe1
#
_entry.id   074c30b95f4e3c4c5b893ecad1349fe1
#
_cell.length_a   1.000
_cell.length_b   1.000
_cell.length_c   1.000
_cell.angle_alpha   90.00
_cell.angle_beta   90.00
_cell.angle_gamma   90.00
#
_symmetry.space_group_name_H-M   'P 1'
#
loop_
_entity.id
_entity.type
_entity.pdbx_description
1 polymer ?
#
loop_
_entity_poly.entity_id
_entity_poly.type
_entity_poly.pdbx_seq_one_letter_code
_entity_poly.pdbx_strand_id
1 'polypeptide(L)'
;MSETVRLTVGQAIIRFLVNQFVEADGESKRLIAGAMGIFGHGNVAGIGQALLQNELDATPDGGEMPYIMPRNEQGMVNAAAAFAKATNRQQTWMCTSSIGPGELNMVTGAAVATSNRLPVLLF
;
A
#
# COMPACT_ATOMS: atom_id res chain seq x y z
N MET A 1 15.08 -28.15 3.14
CA MET A 1 15.42 -27.32 1.96
C MET A 1 14.43 -26.17 1.94
N SER A 2 14.88 -24.92 1.95
CA SER A 2 13.97 -23.78 1.82
C SER A 2 13.36 -23.80 0.40
N GLU A 3 12.04 -23.86 0.33
CA GLU A 3 11.33 -23.76 -0.93
C GLU A 3 11.52 -22.37 -1.50
N THR A 4 12.11 -22.27 -2.69
CA THR A 4 12.29 -20.99 -3.40
C THR A 4 11.16 -20.76 -4.38
N VAL A 5 10.61 -19.56 -4.42
CA VAL A 5 9.58 -19.16 -5.38
C VAL A 5 10.11 -18.07 -6.30
N ARG A 6 9.78 -18.15 -7.58
CA ARG A 6 10.12 -17.12 -8.56
C ARG A 6 8.97 -16.14 -8.69
N LEU A 7 9.25 -14.86 -8.42
CA LEU A 7 8.28 -13.77 -8.45
C LEU A 7 8.81 -12.59 -9.28
N THR A 8 7.91 -11.80 -9.85
CA THR A 8 8.24 -10.43 -10.25
C THR A 8 8.44 -9.55 -9.04
N VAL A 9 9.09 -8.40 -9.19
CA VAL A 9 9.26 -7.44 -8.09
C VAL A 9 7.91 -6.99 -7.53
N GLY A 10 6.93 -6.69 -8.41
CA GLY A 10 5.57 -6.33 -7.98
C GLY A 10 4.91 -7.42 -7.13
N GLN A 11 4.98 -8.68 -7.57
CA GLN A 11 4.46 -9.82 -6.80
C GLN A 11 5.16 -9.97 -5.45
N ALA A 12 6.49 -9.80 -5.41
CA ALA A 12 7.26 -9.88 -4.18
C ALA A 12 6.86 -8.76 -3.19
N ILE A 13 6.68 -7.53 -3.67
CA ILE A 13 6.23 -6.39 -2.86
C ILE A 13 4.85 -6.70 -2.26
N ILE A 14 3.86 -7.03 -3.06
CA ILE A 14 2.50 -7.27 -2.57
C ILE A 14 2.49 -8.46 -1.59
N ARG A 15 3.15 -9.57 -1.95
CA ARG A 15 3.23 -10.74 -1.08
C ARG A 15 3.94 -10.43 0.26
N PHE A 16 4.94 -9.58 0.26
CA PHE A 16 5.58 -9.11 1.49
C PHE A 16 4.62 -8.26 2.34
N LEU A 17 3.97 -7.27 1.72
CA LEU A 17 3.14 -6.30 2.43
C LEU A 17 1.88 -6.91 3.05
N VAL A 18 1.23 -7.88 2.40
CA VAL A 18 0.04 -8.56 2.95
C VAL A 18 0.36 -9.39 4.20
N ASN A 19 1.62 -9.75 4.40
CA ASN A 19 2.10 -10.53 5.53
C ASN A 19 2.73 -9.70 6.65
N GLN A 20 2.57 -8.36 6.62
CA GLN A 20 3.06 -7.50 7.70
C GLN A 20 1.94 -7.24 8.72
N PHE A 21 2.24 -7.55 9.97
CA PHE A 21 1.31 -7.37 11.09
C PHE A 21 1.96 -6.56 12.20
N VAL A 22 1.15 -5.84 12.94
CA VAL A 22 1.52 -5.14 14.16
C VAL A 22 0.72 -5.72 15.32
N GLU A 23 1.39 -5.96 16.44
CA GLU A 23 0.75 -6.38 17.68
C GLU A 23 0.75 -5.22 18.67
N ALA A 24 -0.43 -4.85 19.14
CA ALA A 24 -0.62 -3.81 20.13
C ALA A 24 -1.82 -4.14 21.01
N ASP A 25 -1.69 -3.95 22.31
CA ASP A 25 -2.75 -4.16 23.31
C ASP A 25 -3.39 -5.56 23.26
N GLY A 26 -2.62 -6.58 22.88
CA GLY A 26 -3.08 -7.96 22.75
C GLY A 26 -3.86 -8.26 21.47
N GLU A 27 -3.94 -7.32 20.55
CA GLU A 27 -4.54 -7.49 19.23
C GLU A 27 -3.47 -7.51 18.14
N SER A 28 -3.61 -8.42 17.18
CA SER A 28 -2.81 -8.45 15.96
C SER A 28 -3.59 -7.85 14.80
N LYS A 29 -3.04 -6.85 14.14
CA LYS A 29 -3.67 -6.14 13.02
C LYS A 29 -2.72 -6.13 11.83
N ARG A 30 -3.28 -6.21 10.61
CA ARG A 30 -2.45 -6.03 9.42
C ARG A 30 -1.89 -4.60 9.38
N LEU A 31 -0.57 -4.47 9.24
CA LEU A 31 0.09 -3.17 9.18
C LEU A 31 -0.31 -2.37 7.93
N ILE A 32 -0.38 -3.03 6.77
CA ILE A 32 -0.79 -2.42 5.51
C ILE A 32 -2.26 -2.78 5.26
N ALA A 33 -3.16 -1.82 5.50
CA ALA A 33 -4.59 -2.05 5.42
C ALA A 33 -5.12 -2.23 3.99
N GLY A 34 -4.38 -1.72 2.99
CA GLY A 34 -4.73 -1.82 1.59
C GLY A 34 -3.82 -0.99 0.70
N ALA A 35 -4.14 -0.95 -0.58
CA ALA A 35 -3.43 -0.21 -1.60
C ALA A 35 -4.34 0.85 -2.24
N MET A 36 -3.83 2.05 -2.41
CA MET A 36 -4.41 3.10 -3.24
C MET A 36 -3.47 3.39 -4.40
N GLY A 37 -4.02 3.59 -5.60
CA GLY A 37 -3.17 3.85 -6.75
C GLY A 37 -3.86 4.58 -7.89
N ILE A 38 -3.08 5.41 -8.56
CA ILE A 38 -3.43 6.03 -9.85
C ILE A 38 -2.32 5.60 -10.80
N PHE A 39 -2.57 4.50 -11.49
CA PHE A 39 -1.53 3.86 -12.27
C PHE A 39 -1.17 4.61 -13.56
N GLY A 40 0.09 4.44 -13.96
CA GLY A 40 0.62 4.81 -15.24
C GLY A 40 1.52 3.72 -15.78
N HIS A 41 2.42 4.06 -16.70
CA HIS A 41 3.39 3.14 -17.28
C HIS A 41 4.21 2.44 -16.19
N GLY A 42 4.40 1.16 -16.35
CA GLY A 42 5.15 0.32 -15.41
C GLY A 42 4.31 -0.17 -14.23
N ASN A 43 3.82 0.72 -13.39
CA ASN A 43 3.09 0.35 -12.18
C ASN A 43 1.77 -0.38 -12.45
N VAL A 44 1.09 -0.13 -13.57
CA VAL A 44 -0.11 -0.89 -13.95
C VAL A 44 0.22 -2.37 -14.21
N ALA A 45 1.33 -2.64 -14.92
CA ALA A 45 1.77 -4.00 -15.22
C ALA A 45 2.57 -4.65 -14.06
N GLY A 46 3.20 -3.85 -13.21
CA GLY A 46 3.94 -4.33 -12.03
C GLY A 46 3.03 -4.51 -10.82
N ILE A 47 2.79 -3.43 -10.10
CA ILE A 47 2.04 -3.44 -8.84
C ILE A 47 0.54 -3.72 -9.08
N GLY A 48 -0.07 -3.08 -10.10
CA GLY A 48 -1.49 -3.27 -10.40
C GLY A 48 -1.84 -4.71 -10.74
N GLN A 49 -1.04 -5.36 -11.57
CA GLN A 49 -1.23 -6.77 -11.91
C GLN A 49 -1.01 -7.69 -10.69
N ALA A 50 -0.03 -7.36 -9.83
CA ALA A 50 0.23 -8.13 -8.62
C ALA A 50 -0.91 -7.98 -7.59
N LEU A 51 -1.53 -6.81 -7.48
CA LEU A 51 -2.72 -6.57 -6.66
C LEU A 51 -3.93 -7.38 -7.15
N LEU A 52 -4.17 -7.36 -8.47
CA LEU A 52 -5.25 -8.17 -9.07
C LEU A 52 -5.03 -9.66 -8.83
N GLN A 53 -3.82 -10.15 -8.98
CA GLN A 53 -3.49 -11.53 -8.68
C GLN A 53 -3.72 -11.85 -7.20
N ASN A 54 -3.31 -10.98 -6.29
CA ASN A 54 -3.54 -11.16 -4.86
C ASN A 54 -5.04 -11.22 -4.52
N GLU A 55 -5.87 -10.40 -5.16
CA GLU A 55 -7.33 -10.44 -5.02
C GLU A 55 -7.91 -11.79 -5.50
N LEU A 56 -7.47 -12.27 -6.67
CA LEU A 56 -7.93 -13.53 -7.25
C LEU A 56 -7.47 -14.77 -6.45
N ASP A 57 -6.30 -14.70 -5.84
CA ASP A 57 -5.72 -15.78 -5.03
C ASP A 57 -6.11 -15.69 -3.55
N ALA A 58 -6.88 -14.67 -3.15
CA ALA A 58 -7.28 -14.45 -1.77
C ALA A 58 -8.13 -15.60 -1.23
N THR A 59 -7.80 -16.04 -0.02
CA THR A 59 -8.60 -17.04 0.70
C THR A 59 -9.51 -16.36 1.72
N PRO A 60 -10.61 -17.01 2.17
CA PRO A 60 -11.49 -16.46 3.21
C PRO A 60 -10.78 -16.09 4.51
N ASP A 61 -9.66 -16.76 4.80
CA ASP A 61 -8.87 -16.57 6.04
C ASP A 61 -7.89 -15.37 5.99
N GLY A 62 -7.92 -14.61 4.92
CA GLY A 62 -7.09 -13.42 4.76
C GLY A 62 -5.95 -13.58 3.77
N GLY A 63 -5.36 -12.49 3.36
CA GLY A 63 -4.34 -12.39 2.32
C GLY A 63 -4.69 -11.37 1.25
N GLU A 64 -5.93 -10.91 1.24
CA GLU A 64 -6.39 -9.87 0.33
C GLU A 64 -5.84 -8.49 0.76
N MET A 65 -5.33 -7.75 -0.23
CA MET A 65 -5.00 -6.34 -0.09
C MET A 65 -6.04 -5.52 -0.89
N PRO A 66 -7.03 -4.93 -0.24
CA PRO A 66 -8.06 -4.17 -0.94
C PRO A 66 -7.43 -3.01 -1.72
N TYR A 67 -7.93 -2.79 -2.93
CA TYR A 67 -7.46 -1.73 -3.82
C TYR A 67 -8.53 -0.66 -4.01
N ILE A 68 -8.11 0.61 -3.88
CA ILE A 68 -8.95 1.78 -4.14
C ILE A 68 -8.26 2.67 -5.16
N MET A 69 -9.01 3.14 -6.17
CA MET A 69 -8.54 4.12 -7.14
C MET A 69 -9.01 5.53 -6.74
N PRO A 70 -8.14 6.38 -6.20
CA PRO A 70 -8.46 7.76 -5.85
C PRO A 70 -8.60 8.67 -7.06
N ARG A 71 -8.97 9.93 -6.83
CA ARG A 71 -9.16 10.93 -7.90
C ARG A 71 -7.89 11.71 -8.24
N ASN A 72 -7.00 11.87 -7.29
CA ASN A 72 -5.67 12.47 -7.48
C ASN A 72 -4.69 12.00 -6.40
N GLU A 73 -3.41 12.13 -6.68
CA GLU A 73 -2.34 11.56 -5.87
C GLU A 73 -2.15 12.32 -4.54
N GLN A 74 -2.32 13.63 -4.52
CA GLN A 74 -2.23 14.41 -3.28
C GLN A 74 -3.34 14.01 -2.30
N GLY A 75 -4.58 13.91 -2.78
CA GLY A 75 -5.72 13.44 -1.99
C GLY A 75 -5.52 12.01 -1.49
N MET A 76 -4.93 11.15 -2.33
CA MET A 76 -4.55 9.78 -1.98
C MET A 76 -3.63 9.73 -0.75
N VAL A 77 -2.52 10.46 -0.80
CA VAL A 77 -1.53 10.47 0.30
C VAL A 77 -2.11 11.13 1.55
N ASN A 78 -2.90 12.19 1.40
CA ASN A 78 -3.60 12.82 2.52
C ASN A 78 -4.60 11.86 3.20
N ALA A 79 -5.32 11.05 2.42
CA ALA A 79 -6.23 10.04 2.96
C ALA A 79 -5.46 8.94 3.72
N ALA A 80 -4.33 8.48 3.19
CA ALA A 80 -3.45 7.53 3.87
C ALA A 80 -2.89 8.11 5.19
N ALA A 81 -2.45 9.37 5.19
CA ALA A 81 -1.98 10.06 6.38
C ALA A 81 -3.09 10.22 7.44
N ALA A 82 -4.32 10.58 7.01
CA ALA A 82 -5.47 10.68 7.91
C ALA A 82 -5.83 9.31 8.51
N PHE A 83 -5.80 8.25 7.72
CA PHE A 83 -6.01 6.88 8.19
C PHE A 83 -4.97 6.46 9.23
N ALA A 84 -3.68 6.69 8.93
CA ALA A 84 -2.60 6.39 9.87
C ALA A 84 -2.76 7.15 11.19
N LYS A 85 -3.22 8.40 11.15
CA LYS A 85 -3.55 9.17 12.35
C LYS A 85 -4.72 8.58 13.12
N ALA A 86 -5.80 8.21 12.43
CA ALA A 86 -7.01 7.65 13.02
C ALA A 86 -6.77 6.28 13.69
N THR A 87 -5.82 5.50 13.17
CA THR A 87 -5.42 4.19 13.70
C THR A 87 -4.25 4.27 14.69
N ASN A 88 -3.97 5.44 15.26
CA ASN A 88 -2.85 5.65 16.20
C ASN A 88 -1.49 5.20 15.65
N ARG A 89 -1.26 5.34 14.35
CA ARG A 89 -0.04 4.90 13.64
C ARG A 89 0.20 3.38 13.60
N GLN A 90 -0.80 2.59 13.99
CA GLN A 90 -0.70 1.13 13.97
C GLN A 90 -0.91 0.54 12.57
N GLN A 91 -1.57 1.27 11.69
CA GLN A 91 -1.85 0.84 10.33
C GLN A 91 -1.59 1.96 9.32
N THR A 92 -1.31 1.57 8.09
CA THR A 92 -1.13 2.51 6.98
C THR A 92 -1.71 1.95 5.68
N TRP A 93 -1.72 2.79 4.65
CA TRP A 93 -2.01 2.41 3.28
C TRP A 93 -0.76 2.52 2.42
N MET A 94 -0.61 1.59 1.49
CA MET A 94 0.31 1.72 0.38
C MET A 94 -0.30 2.64 -0.67
N CYS A 95 0.48 3.61 -1.15
CA CYS A 95 0.10 4.51 -2.24
C CYS A 95 1.06 4.34 -3.42
N THR A 96 0.54 4.23 -4.63
CA THR A 96 1.34 4.15 -5.85
C THR A 96 0.79 5.09 -6.91
N SER A 97 1.67 5.67 -7.73
CA SER A 97 1.30 6.62 -8.77
C SER A 97 1.95 6.30 -10.11
N SER A 98 1.58 7.08 -11.13
CA SER A 98 2.34 7.14 -12.37
C SER A 98 3.65 7.91 -12.16
N ILE A 99 4.58 7.77 -13.10
CA ILE A 99 5.82 8.54 -13.13
C ILE A 99 5.55 10.04 -13.35
N GLY A 100 6.55 10.88 -13.00
CA GLY A 100 6.56 12.30 -13.30
C GLY A 100 5.46 13.09 -12.59
N PRO A 101 4.50 13.70 -13.30
CA PRO A 101 3.48 14.56 -12.67
C PRO A 101 2.66 13.87 -11.59
N GLY A 102 2.34 12.59 -11.74
CA GLY A 102 1.64 11.80 -10.74
C GLY A 102 2.46 11.64 -9.46
N GLU A 103 3.71 11.22 -9.60
CA GLU A 103 4.66 11.09 -8.49
C GLU A 103 4.89 12.43 -7.78
N LEU A 104 5.12 13.50 -8.54
CA LEU A 104 5.32 14.84 -7.98
C LEU A 104 4.08 15.36 -7.24
N ASN A 105 2.89 14.97 -7.66
CA ASN A 105 1.64 15.33 -6.99
C ASN A 105 1.48 14.67 -5.61
N MET A 106 2.25 13.65 -5.28
CA MET A 106 2.29 13.05 -3.94
C MET A 106 3.14 13.86 -2.94
N VAL A 107 4.04 14.73 -3.40
CA VAL A 107 5.06 15.38 -2.56
C VAL A 107 4.46 16.18 -1.42
N THR A 108 3.40 16.96 -1.68
CA THR A 108 2.72 17.74 -0.62
C THR A 108 2.14 16.83 0.47
N GLY A 109 1.48 15.75 0.07
CA GLY A 109 0.97 14.76 1.02
C GLY A 109 2.09 14.06 1.81
N ALA A 110 3.20 13.74 1.16
CA ALA A 110 4.39 13.18 1.80
C ALA A 110 4.98 14.15 2.83
N ALA A 111 5.04 15.45 2.52
CA ALA A 111 5.48 16.48 3.45
C ALA A 111 4.56 16.57 4.68
N VAL A 112 3.23 16.50 4.48
CA VAL A 112 2.25 16.47 5.59
C VAL A 112 2.47 15.24 6.47
N ALA A 113 2.60 14.06 5.87
CA ALA A 113 2.84 12.82 6.60
C ALA A 113 4.15 12.89 7.40
N THR A 114 5.23 13.34 6.79
CA THR A 114 6.55 13.48 7.43
C THR A 114 6.53 14.45 8.59
N SER A 115 5.97 15.65 8.39
CA SER A 115 5.89 16.68 9.44
C SER A 115 5.08 16.23 10.67
N ASN A 116 4.10 15.36 10.45
CA ASN A 116 3.26 14.81 11.51
C ASN A 116 3.71 13.42 12.00
N ARG A 117 4.83 12.90 11.47
CA ARG A 117 5.36 11.55 11.79
C ARG A 117 4.31 10.45 11.59
N LEU A 118 3.54 10.54 10.51
CA LEU A 118 2.52 9.56 10.13
C LEU A 118 3.12 8.56 9.14
N PRO A 119 2.96 7.25 9.37
CA PRO A 119 3.44 6.25 8.42
C PRO A 119 2.57 6.28 7.16
N VAL A 120 3.20 6.44 6.01
CA VAL A 120 2.60 6.27 4.69
C VAL A 120 3.64 5.62 3.79
N LEU A 121 3.24 4.63 3.03
CA LEU A 121 4.13 3.91 2.15
C LEU A 121 3.88 4.36 0.71
N LEU A 122 4.90 4.94 0.07
CA LEU A 122 4.82 5.49 -1.29
C LEU A 122 5.69 4.69 -2.26
N PHE A 123 5.16 4.40 -3.46
CA PHE A 123 5.82 3.70 -4.56
C PHE A 123 5.67 4.46 -5.88
#